data_32b0677502916c6703b23e1d01ac45b0
#
_entry.id   32b0677502916c6703b23e1d01ac45b0
#
_cell.length_a   1.000
_cell.length_b   1.000
_cell.length_c   1.000
_cell.angle_alpha   90.00
_cell.angle_beta   90.00
_cell.angle_gamma   90.00
#
_symmetry.space_group_name_H-M   'P 1'
#
loop_
_entity.id
_entity.type
_entity.pdbx_description
1 polymer ?
#
loop_
_entity_poly.entity_id
_entity_poly.type
_entity_poly.pdbx_seq_one_letter_code
_entity_poly.pdbx_strand_id
1 'polypeptide(L)'
;MKNFNITHIPEYLSSKERFNSINEIKPTEYSKIVLRGDNKRVTHRYHRSYLNTPIYDSDTFNKIDKNYMFSGLDGKEIEENLPEILQPYLDYINAYEDIKFNQVTVNWFDSGDNFIPLHTDCEYNMIKGSEIKIISLGSSRYFSISPIGDSVVYNYTVENGSLLTMDNQFQKKYKHGILPHPHTNSGPRISISFRKYIDKNHTV
;
A
#
# COMPACT_ATOMS: atom_id res chain seq x y z
N MET A 1 8.08 10.30 -16.20
CA MET A 1 7.26 11.11 -15.26
C MET A 1 8.15 11.42 -14.06
N LYS A 2 8.14 12.66 -13.50
CA LYS A 2 9.16 13.08 -12.49
C LYS A 2 8.85 12.69 -11.03
N ASN A 3 7.66 12.19 -10.73
CA ASN A 3 7.18 12.06 -9.34
C ASN A 3 7.11 10.61 -8.84
N PHE A 4 7.64 9.66 -9.60
CA PHE A 4 7.82 8.28 -9.16
C PHE A 4 8.98 7.60 -9.88
N ASN A 5 9.51 6.54 -9.29
CA ASN A 5 10.51 5.67 -9.89
C ASN A 5 10.21 4.19 -9.57
N ILE A 6 10.81 3.30 -10.35
CA ILE A 6 10.77 1.86 -10.13
C ILE A 6 12.22 1.38 -10.08
N THR A 7 12.56 0.70 -8.99
CA THR A 7 13.82 -0.01 -8.77
C THR A 7 13.53 -1.45 -8.37
N HIS A 8 14.52 -2.20 -7.93
CA HIS A 8 14.32 -3.59 -7.48
C HIS A 8 14.90 -3.80 -6.09
N ILE A 9 14.20 -4.60 -5.28
CA ILE A 9 14.69 -5.10 -4.01
C ILE A 9 15.63 -6.29 -4.22
N PRO A 10 16.47 -6.64 -3.24
CA PRO A 10 17.30 -7.84 -3.29
C PRO A 10 16.49 -9.13 -3.52
N GLU A 11 17.05 -10.08 -4.26
CA GLU A 11 16.39 -11.32 -4.65
C GLU A 11 15.90 -12.14 -3.44
N TYR A 12 16.67 -12.16 -2.34
CA TYR A 12 16.27 -12.89 -1.12
C TYR A 12 14.95 -12.39 -0.50
N LEU A 13 14.53 -11.15 -0.77
CA LEU A 13 13.23 -10.60 -0.37
C LEU A 13 12.12 -10.90 -1.39
N SER A 14 12.45 -11.22 -2.63
CA SER A 14 11.48 -11.53 -3.70
C SER A 14 11.43 -13.02 -4.05
N SER A 15 11.98 -13.88 -3.20
CA SER A 15 12.01 -15.33 -3.41
C SER A 15 10.59 -15.94 -3.35
N LYS A 16 10.44 -17.12 -3.97
CA LYS A 16 9.17 -17.86 -3.97
C LYS A 16 8.75 -18.27 -2.55
N GLU A 17 9.71 -18.61 -1.69
CA GLU A 17 9.45 -18.94 -0.27
C GLU A 17 8.83 -17.75 0.45
N ARG A 18 9.39 -16.54 0.26
CA ARG A 18 8.85 -15.32 0.85
C ARG A 18 7.43 -15.03 0.36
N PHE A 19 7.21 -15.15 -0.95
CA PHE A 19 5.87 -15.00 -1.52
C PHE A 19 4.88 -15.97 -0.88
N ASN A 20 5.22 -17.25 -0.77
CA ASN A 20 4.36 -18.28 -0.18
C ASN A 20 4.06 -17.98 1.29
N SER A 21 5.07 -17.64 2.09
CA SER A 21 4.88 -17.32 3.50
C SER A 21 3.99 -16.09 3.74
N ILE A 22 4.09 -15.05 2.90
CA ILE A 22 3.17 -13.90 2.98
C ILE A 22 1.77 -14.31 2.52
N ASN A 23 1.65 -15.26 1.60
CA ASN A 23 0.35 -15.73 1.15
C ASN A 23 -0.39 -16.55 2.24
N GLU A 24 0.30 -17.13 3.21
CA GLU A 24 -0.30 -17.84 4.36
C GLU A 24 -1.10 -16.90 5.28
N ILE A 25 -0.73 -15.63 5.36
CA ILE A 25 -1.46 -14.64 6.17
C ILE A 25 -2.57 -13.90 5.39
N LYS A 26 -2.88 -14.35 4.16
CA LYS A 26 -3.95 -13.78 3.35
C LYS A 26 -5.32 -14.00 4.03
N PRO A 27 -6.19 -12.97 4.10
CA PRO A 27 -7.57 -13.15 4.57
C PRO A 27 -8.35 -14.13 3.71
N THR A 28 -9.38 -14.75 4.28
CA THR A 28 -10.27 -15.68 3.55
C THR A 28 -11.35 -14.95 2.74
N GLU A 29 -11.63 -13.69 3.06
CA GLU A 29 -12.66 -12.88 2.42
C GLU A 29 -12.09 -11.61 1.82
N TYR A 30 -12.74 -11.10 0.78
CA TYR A 30 -12.44 -9.78 0.25
C TYR A 30 -12.74 -8.69 1.30
N SER A 31 -11.85 -7.75 1.41
CA SER A 31 -12.02 -6.65 2.34
C SER A 31 -13.16 -5.73 1.91
N LYS A 32 -13.77 -5.08 2.87
CA LYS A 32 -14.81 -4.06 2.66
C LYS A 32 -14.19 -2.69 2.88
N ILE A 33 -14.36 -1.78 1.94
CA ILE A 33 -14.01 -0.36 2.14
C ILE A 33 -15.26 0.44 2.45
N VAL A 34 -15.12 1.41 3.35
CA VAL A 34 -16.18 2.37 3.66
C VAL A 34 -16.01 3.56 2.72
N LEU A 35 -17.03 3.86 1.94
CA LEU A 35 -17.10 5.07 1.11
C LEU A 35 -17.75 6.20 1.93
N ARG A 36 -17.57 7.45 1.47
CA ARG A 36 -18.30 8.60 2.07
C ARG A 36 -19.80 8.30 2.12
N GLY A 37 -20.43 8.51 3.31
CA GLY A 37 -21.86 8.25 3.55
C GLY A 37 -22.16 6.83 4.01
N ASP A 38 -21.21 6.16 4.70
CA ASP A 38 -21.35 4.83 5.32
C ASP A 38 -21.69 3.67 4.38
N ASN A 39 -21.60 3.90 3.08
CA ASN A 39 -21.76 2.84 2.10
C ASN A 39 -20.52 1.94 2.08
N LYS A 40 -20.69 0.70 2.52
CA LYS A 40 -19.63 -0.33 2.41
C LYS A 40 -19.62 -0.92 1.01
N ARG A 41 -18.44 -0.94 0.39
CA ARG A 41 -18.22 -1.62 -0.90
C ARG A 41 -17.20 -2.73 -0.71
N VAL A 42 -17.53 -3.92 -1.20
CA VAL A 42 -16.57 -5.03 -1.26
C VAL A 42 -15.48 -4.67 -2.26
N THR A 43 -14.23 -4.82 -1.87
CA THR A 43 -13.09 -4.64 -2.79
C THR A 43 -12.95 -5.87 -3.69
N HIS A 44 -12.29 -5.69 -4.82
CA HIS A 44 -11.95 -6.82 -5.71
C HIS A 44 -10.54 -7.36 -5.41
N ARG A 45 -10.13 -7.35 -4.16
CA ARG A 45 -8.86 -7.89 -3.67
C ARG A 45 -8.94 -8.19 -2.19
N TYR A 46 -8.02 -9.01 -1.71
CA TYR A 46 -7.81 -9.18 -0.27
C TYR A 46 -6.83 -8.12 0.21
N HIS A 47 -7.00 -7.62 1.42
CA HIS A 47 -5.99 -6.76 2.01
C HIS A 47 -6.00 -6.78 3.54
N ARG A 48 -4.87 -6.43 4.12
CA ARG A 48 -4.65 -6.21 5.55
C ARG A 48 -3.75 -5.00 5.73
N SER A 49 -3.99 -4.26 6.80
CA SER A 49 -3.13 -3.14 7.22
C SER A 49 -2.62 -3.37 8.62
N TYR A 50 -1.35 -3.04 8.83
CA TYR A 50 -0.64 -3.23 10.08
C TYR A 50 0.01 -1.92 10.50
N LEU A 51 0.03 -1.64 11.80
CA LEU A 51 0.77 -0.55 12.40
C LEU A 51 1.93 -1.12 13.22
N ASN A 52 3.15 -0.70 12.91
CA ASN A 52 4.33 -1.06 13.70
C ASN A 52 4.46 -0.20 14.96
N THR A 53 3.86 0.99 14.96
CA THR A 53 3.80 1.89 16.11
C THR A 53 2.43 2.54 16.19
N PRO A 54 1.94 2.93 17.40
CA PRO A 54 0.74 3.73 17.50
C PRO A 54 0.89 5.05 16.76
N ILE A 55 -0.15 5.48 16.07
CA ILE A 55 -0.20 6.72 15.32
C ILE A 55 -1.03 7.78 16.04
N TYR A 56 -0.79 9.04 15.72
CA TYR A 56 -1.38 10.20 16.36
C TYR A 56 -2.00 11.14 15.33
N ASP A 57 -3.04 11.82 15.75
CA ASP A 57 -3.68 12.87 14.97
C ASP A 57 -2.74 14.08 14.80
N SER A 58 -2.67 14.63 13.59
CA SER A 58 -1.77 15.73 13.24
C SER A 58 -2.08 17.04 13.98
N ASP A 59 -3.33 17.26 14.33
CA ASP A 59 -3.80 18.52 14.88
C ASP A 59 -3.90 18.49 16.40
N THR A 60 -4.28 17.35 16.96
CA THR A 60 -4.54 17.20 18.40
C THR A 60 -3.46 16.44 19.16
N PHE A 61 -2.56 15.74 18.46
CA PHE A 61 -1.58 14.83 19.04
C PHE A 61 -2.16 13.74 19.96
N ASN A 62 -3.45 13.48 19.83
CA ASN A 62 -4.09 12.37 20.51
C ASN A 62 -3.84 11.06 19.74
N LYS A 63 -3.65 9.95 20.49
CA LYS A 63 -3.58 8.63 19.87
C LYS A 63 -4.87 8.39 19.06
N ILE A 64 -4.72 8.04 17.79
CA ILE A 64 -5.85 7.75 16.92
C ILE A 64 -6.52 6.46 17.38
N ASP A 65 -7.83 6.52 17.62
CA ASP A 65 -8.63 5.37 18.00
C ASP A 65 -8.80 4.42 16.80
N LYS A 66 -9.02 3.13 17.11
CA LYS A 66 -9.31 2.04 16.14
C LYS A 66 -10.53 2.30 15.25
N ASN A 67 -11.36 3.29 15.58
CA ASN A 67 -12.50 3.71 14.77
C ASN A 67 -12.15 4.69 13.64
N TYR A 68 -10.88 5.07 13.51
CA TYR A 68 -10.43 6.00 12.49
C TYR A 68 -10.28 5.30 11.12
N MET A 69 -10.80 5.93 10.07
CA MET A 69 -10.72 5.40 8.70
C MET A 69 -9.35 5.68 8.07
N PHE A 70 -8.60 4.63 7.80
CA PHE A 70 -7.36 4.67 7.03
C PHE A 70 -7.61 4.29 5.58
N SER A 71 -7.28 5.16 4.64
CA SER A 71 -7.34 4.83 3.20
C SER A 71 -8.67 4.15 2.80
N GLY A 72 -9.79 4.55 3.41
CA GLY A 72 -11.10 3.93 3.21
C GLY A 72 -11.34 2.64 3.99
N LEU A 73 -10.39 2.22 4.86
CA LEU A 73 -10.59 1.10 5.77
C LEU A 73 -11.32 1.55 7.04
N ASP A 74 -12.24 0.73 7.52
CA ASP A 74 -12.71 0.80 8.89
C ASP A 74 -11.51 0.51 9.81
N GLY A 75 -11.21 1.38 10.78
CA GLY A 75 -10.06 1.21 11.68
C GLY A 75 -10.04 -0.10 12.46
N LYS A 76 -11.17 -0.81 12.51
CA LYS A 76 -11.27 -2.18 13.04
C LYS A 76 -10.49 -3.23 12.22
N GLU A 77 -10.14 -2.91 10.97
CA GLU A 77 -9.37 -3.80 10.08
C GLU A 77 -7.86 -3.55 10.16
N ILE A 78 -7.42 -2.67 11.06
CA ILE A 78 -6.00 -2.40 11.29
C ILE A 78 -5.50 -3.24 12.46
N GLU A 79 -4.51 -4.07 12.22
CA GLU A 79 -3.84 -4.86 13.24
C GLU A 79 -2.67 -4.09 13.84
N GLU A 80 -2.57 -4.05 15.18
CA GLU A 80 -1.51 -3.30 15.89
C GLU A 80 -0.14 -4.01 15.85
N ASN A 81 -0.10 -5.28 15.42
CA ASN A 81 1.13 -6.05 15.37
C ASN A 81 1.48 -6.42 13.93
N LEU A 82 2.63 -5.95 13.48
CA LEU A 82 3.18 -6.38 12.21
C LEU A 82 3.60 -7.86 12.30
N PRO A 83 3.10 -8.76 11.42
CA PRO A 83 3.57 -10.14 11.36
C PRO A 83 5.08 -10.21 11.12
N GLU A 84 5.77 -11.12 11.80
CA GLU A 84 7.23 -11.32 11.69
C GLU A 84 7.69 -11.51 10.24
N ILE A 85 6.87 -12.15 9.41
CA ILE A 85 7.18 -12.37 7.99
C ILE A 85 7.30 -11.08 7.19
N LEU A 86 6.67 -9.99 7.63
CA LEU A 86 6.72 -8.68 6.99
C LEU A 86 7.86 -7.79 7.53
N GLN A 87 8.41 -8.12 8.71
CA GLN A 87 9.47 -7.33 9.34
C GLN A 87 10.70 -7.11 8.44
N PRO A 88 11.25 -8.12 7.73
CA PRO A 88 12.40 -7.91 6.85
C PRO A 88 12.17 -6.89 5.73
N TYR A 89 10.94 -6.75 5.25
CA TYR A 89 10.59 -5.74 4.25
C TYR A 89 10.56 -4.34 4.86
N LEU A 90 9.98 -4.21 6.05
CA LEU A 90 9.96 -2.94 6.76
C LEU A 90 11.37 -2.50 7.15
N ASP A 91 12.22 -3.41 7.60
CA ASP A 91 13.64 -3.14 7.93
C ASP A 91 14.42 -2.69 6.69
N TYR A 92 14.23 -3.38 5.56
CA TYR A 92 14.86 -3.00 4.29
C TYR A 92 14.45 -1.58 3.84
N ILE A 93 13.15 -1.28 3.89
CA ILE A 93 12.65 0.05 3.52
C ILE A 93 13.16 1.13 4.47
N ASN A 94 13.33 0.81 5.75
CA ASN A 94 13.74 1.74 6.80
C ASN A 94 15.25 1.87 6.96
N ALA A 95 16.06 1.07 6.28
CA ALA A 95 17.51 0.99 6.51
C ALA A 95 18.22 2.36 6.42
N TYR A 96 17.76 3.21 5.50
CA TYR A 96 18.37 4.52 5.21
C TYR A 96 17.40 5.70 5.40
N GLU A 97 16.31 5.50 6.13
CA GLU A 97 15.30 6.52 6.37
C GLU A 97 15.52 7.19 7.73
N ASP A 98 15.58 8.53 7.79
CA ASP A 98 15.62 9.28 9.05
C ASP A 98 14.29 9.14 9.79
N ILE A 99 13.20 9.37 9.08
CA ILE A 99 11.84 9.17 9.56
C ILE A 99 11.34 7.82 9.08
N LYS A 100 11.04 6.90 10.00
CA LYS A 100 10.71 5.52 9.69
C LYS A 100 9.28 5.37 9.14
N PHE A 101 9.13 4.47 8.16
CA PHE A 101 7.83 3.95 7.79
C PHE A 101 7.28 3.09 8.94
N ASN A 102 6.03 3.30 9.30
CA ASN A 102 5.40 2.66 10.45
C ASN A 102 4.02 2.04 10.15
N GLN A 103 3.54 2.16 8.91
CA GLN A 103 2.33 1.51 8.44
C GLN A 103 2.65 0.63 7.23
N VAL A 104 2.13 -0.60 7.25
CA VAL A 104 2.28 -1.59 6.19
C VAL A 104 0.90 -2.06 5.75
N THR A 105 0.61 -1.95 4.44
CA THR A 105 -0.60 -2.52 3.85
C THR A 105 -0.21 -3.60 2.85
N VAL A 106 -0.77 -4.79 3.01
CA VAL A 106 -0.59 -5.89 2.06
C VAL A 106 -1.87 -6.08 1.26
N ASN A 107 -1.73 -6.15 -0.07
CA ASN A 107 -2.83 -6.49 -0.97
C ASN A 107 -2.47 -7.78 -1.72
N TRP A 108 -3.42 -8.72 -1.77
CA TRP A 108 -3.31 -9.97 -2.52
C TRP A 108 -4.27 -9.94 -3.70
N PHE A 109 -3.75 -10.35 -4.84
CA PHE A 109 -4.44 -10.48 -6.12
C PHE A 109 -4.26 -11.93 -6.58
N ASP A 110 -5.33 -12.69 -6.69
CA ASP A 110 -5.25 -14.11 -7.10
C ASP A 110 -5.17 -14.24 -8.62
N SER A 111 -5.72 -13.28 -9.35
CA SER A 111 -5.76 -13.29 -10.83
C SER A 111 -5.76 -11.87 -11.41
N GLY A 112 -5.83 -11.79 -12.73
CA GLY A 112 -6.02 -10.54 -13.47
C GLY A 112 -7.34 -9.83 -13.19
N ASP A 113 -8.34 -10.52 -12.66
CA ASP A 113 -9.65 -9.95 -12.32
C ASP A 113 -9.62 -9.12 -11.03
N ASN A 114 -8.66 -9.41 -10.16
CA ASN A 114 -8.47 -8.60 -8.96
C ASN A 114 -7.84 -7.25 -9.31
N PHE A 115 -8.36 -6.18 -8.73
CA PHE A 115 -7.95 -4.83 -9.09
C PHE A 115 -8.09 -3.82 -7.96
N ILE A 116 -7.43 -2.68 -8.14
CA ILE A 116 -7.61 -1.43 -7.39
C ILE A 116 -7.92 -0.35 -8.40
N PRO A 117 -9.09 0.32 -8.34
CA PRO A 117 -9.40 1.40 -9.26
C PRO A 117 -8.44 2.57 -9.09
N LEU A 118 -8.39 3.47 -10.07
CA LEU A 118 -7.60 4.69 -9.98
C LEU A 118 -8.07 5.56 -8.81
N HIS A 119 -7.15 5.85 -7.88
CA HIS A 119 -7.40 6.61 -6.66
C HIS A 119 -6.15 7.43 -6.29
N THR A 120 -6.31 8.33 -5.36
CA THR A 120 -5.22 8.91 -4.57
C THR A 120 -5.25 8.30 -3.17
N ASP A 121 -4.10 8.11 -2.55
CA ASP A 121 -4.05 7.71 -1.15
C ASP A 121 -4.57 8.84 -0.25
N CYS A 122 -5.18 8.47 0.87
CA CYS A 122 -5.55 9.44 1.90
C CYS A 122 -4.28 9.84 2.66
N GLU A 123 -3.89 11.12 2.53
CA GLU A 123 -2.70 11.67 3.20
C GLU A 123 -3.01 12.21 4.62
N TYR A 124 -4.26 12.11 5.08
CA TYR A 124 -4.62 12.58 6.42
C TYR A 124 -3.84 11.78 7.48
N ASN A 125 -3.18 12.46 8.39
CA ASN A 125 -2.24 11.92 9.39
C ASN A 125 -0.95 11.28 8.85
N MET A 126 -0.75 11.23 7.55
CA MET A 126 0.58 10.94 7.03
C MET A 126 1.51 12.13 7.31
N ILE A 127 2.78 11.83 7.56
CA ILE A 127 3.80 12.86 7.70
C ILE A 127 3.86 13.67 6.40
N LYS A 128 3.62 14.96 6.52
CA LYS A 128 3.56 15.87 5.37
C LYS A 128 4.86 15.81 4.57
N GLY A 129 4.72 15.56 3.29
CA GLY A 129 5.86 15.46 2.39
C GLY A 129 6.55 14.11 2.38
N SER A 130 6.03 13.11 3.09
CA SER A 130 6.58 11.76 3.04
C SER A 130 6.29 11.05 1.72
N GLU A 131 7.16 10.10 1.38
CA GLU A 131 6.99 9.19 0.26
C GLU A 131 6.04 8.05 0.60
N ILE A 132 5.55 7.38 -0.45
CA ILE A 132 4.91 6.06 -0.37
C ILE A 132 5.77 5.09 -1.16
N LYS A 133 6.10 3.95 -0.55
CA LYS A 133 6.86 2.88 -1.21
C LYS A 133 6.00 1.63 -1.34
N ILE A 134 6.12 0.94 -2.48
CA ILE A 134 5.35 -0.28 -2.78
C ILE A 134 6.28 -1.34 -3.34
N ILE A 135 6.36 -2.51 -2.67
CA ILE A 135 7.02 -3.70 -3.18
C ILE A 135 5.99 -4.57 -3.91
N SER A 136 6.35 -5.09 -5.07
CA SER A 136 5.55 -6.03 -5.86
C SER A 136 6.20 -7.41 -5.85
N LEU A 137 5.43 -8.46 -5.53
CA LEU A 137 5.89 -9.85 -5.51
C LEU A 137 4.96 -10.71 -6.38
N GLY A 138 5.53 -11.72 -7.02
CA GLY A 138 4.78 -12.67 -7.86
C GLY A 138 4.57 -12.18 -9.29
N SER A 139 3.37 -12.37 -9.83
CA SER A 139 3.09 -12.08 -11.23
C SER A 139 3.15 -10.60 -11.58
N SER A 140 3.66 -10.30 -12.77
CA SER A 140 3.72 -8.94 -13.30
C SER A 140 2.33 -8.37 -13.55
N ARG A 141 2.13 -7.10 -13.23
CA ARG A 141 0.92 -6.33 -13.50
C ARG A 141 1.29 -4.92 -13.98
N TYR A 142 0.33 -4.22 -14.54
CA TYR A 142 0.46 -2.80 -14.81
C TYR A 142 0.12 -1.97 -13.57
N PHE A 143 1.04 -1.12 -13.17
CA PHE A 143 0.77 0.01 -12.31
C PHE A 143 0.28 1.16 -13.19
N SER A 144 -1.00 1.46 -13.10
CA SER A 144 -1.66 2.45 -13.95
C SER A 144 -1.68 3.80 -13.27
N ILE A 145 -1.30 4.84 -14.00
CA ILE A 145 -1.24 6.23 -13.52
C ILE A 145 -2.06 7.12 -14.45
N SER A 146 -2.85 8.01 -13.88
CA SER A 146 -3.62 9.02 -14.63
C SER A 146 -3.46 10.40 -13.98
N PRO A 147 -3.17 11.47 -14.73
CA PRO A 147 -3.20 12.82 -14.18
C PRO A 147 -4.60 13.14 -13.60
N ILE A 148 -4.65 13.89 -12.51
CA ILE A 148 -5.92 14.33 -11.92
C ILE A 148 -6.60 15.29 -12.90
N GLY A 149 -7.87 15.02 -13.20
CA GLY A 149 -8.65 15.81 -14.17
C GLY A 149 -8.48 15.37 -15.63
N ASP A 150 -7.67 14.33 -15.89
CA ASP A 150 -7.46 13.79 -17.24
C ASP A 150 -8.05 12.37 -17.33
N SER A 151 -8.34 11.92 -18.57
CA SER A 151 -8.78 10.56 -18.88
C SER A 151 -7.65 9.65 -19.39
N VAL A 152 -6.46 10.22 -19.63
CA VAL A 152 -5.29 9.45 -20.11
C VAL A 152 -4.76 8.55 -19.00
N VAL A 153 -4.45 7.30 -19.35
CA VAL A 153 -3.86 6.32 -18.46
C VAL A 153 -2.52 5.84 -19.01
N TYR A 154 -1.48 5.97 -18.19
CA TYR A 154 -0.15 5.45 -18.46
C TYR A 154 0.08 4.16 -17.67
N ASN A 155 0.56 3.12 -18.32
CA ASN A 155 0.80 1.82 -17.70
C ASN A 155 2.29 1.55 -17.59
N TYR A 156 2.74 1.17 -16.38
CA TYR A 156 4.12 0.80 -16.07
C TYR A 156 4.14 -0.62 -15.54
N THR A 157 4.95 -1.48 -16.14
CA THR A 157 5.07 -2.86 -15.68
C THR A 157 5.75 -2.89 -14.31
N VAL A 158 5.12 -3.55 -13.34
CA VAL A 158 5.70 -3.91 -12.05
C VAL A 158 5.83 -5.43 -11.98
N GLU A 159 7.06 -5.88 -11.85
CA GLU A 159 7.45 -7.27 -11.85
C GLU A 159 7.73 -7.77 -10.43
N ASN A 160 8.01 -9.07 -10.29
CA ASN A 160 8.49 -9.62 -9.02
C ASN A 160 9.76 -8.89 -8.55
N GLY A 161 9.75 -8.41 -7.32
CA GLY A 161 10.85 -7.64 -6.74
C GLY A 161 10.88 -6.16 -7.10
N SER A 162 9.95 -5.64 -7.89
CA SER A 162 9.85 -4.20 -8.15
C SER A 162 9.58 -3.43 -6.86
N LEU A 163 10.35 -2.36 -6.62
CA LEU A 163 10.14 -1.34 -5.61
C LEU A 163 9.74 -0.03 -6.30
N LEU A 164 8.51 0.35 -6.14
CA LEU A 164 7.97 1.61 -6.65
C LEU A 164 7.99 2.64 -5.52
N THR A 165 8.52 3.83 -5.81
CA THR A 165 8.53 4.97 -4.89
C THR A 165 7.74 6.11 -5.52
N MET A 166 6.74 6.61 -4.82
CA MET A 166 5.98 7.81 -5.15
C MET A 166 6.41 8.94 -4.22
N ASP A 167 6.86 10.06 -4.77
CA ASP A 167 7.27 11.21 -4.01
C ASP A 167 6.06 11.98 -3.42
N ASN A 168 6.35 13.00 -2.62
CA ASN A 168 5.37 13.84 -1.94
C ASN A 168 4.45 14.67 -2.86
N GLN A 169 4.75 14.76 -4.15
CA GLN A 169 3.95 15.50 -5.12
C GLN A 169 3.07 14.57 -5.96
N PHE A 170 3.33 13.26 -5.90
CA PHE A 170 2.63 12.30 -6.74
C PHE A 170 1.12 12.33 -6.50
N GLN A 171 0.69 12.22 -5.24
CA GLN A 171 -0.74 12.16 -4.86
C GLN A 171 -1.51 13.45 -5.21
N LYS A 172 -0.81 14.58 -5.35
CA LYS A 172 -1.41 15.86 -5.74
C LYS A 172 -1.64 15.99 -7.24
N LYS A 173 -0.91 15.20 -8.04
CA LYS A 173 -0.90 15.29 -9.50
C LYS A 173 -1.54 14.11 -10.20
N TYR A 174 -1.50 12.93 -9.56
CA TYR A 174 -1.87 11.67 -10.21
C TYR A 174 -2.77 10.81 -9.34
N LYS A 175 -3.67 10.10 -10.00
CA LYS A 175 -4.32 8.90 -9.49
C LYS A 175 -3.50 7.69 -9.92
N HIS A 176 -3.55 6.63 -9.14
CA HIS A 176 -2.90 5.37 -9.47
C HIS A 176 -3.77 4.17 -9.11
N GLY A 177 -3.44 3.01 -9.68
CA GLY A 177 -4.17 1.78 -9.41
C GLY A 177 -3.56 0.57 -10.11
N ILE A 178 -4.18 -0.58 -9.86
CA ILE A 178 -3.94 -1.82 -10.59
C ILE A 178 -5.26 -2.15 -11.29
N LEU A 179 -5.36 -1.83 -12.57
CA LEU A 179 -6.61 -2.02 -13.32
C LEU A 179 -6.83 -3.50 -13.65
N PRO A 180 -8.08 -3.93 -13.91
CA PRO A 180 -8.37 -5.29 -14.34
C PRO A 180 -7.57 -5.66 -15.60
N HIS A 181 -7.08 -6.87 -15.65
CA HIS A 181 -6.34 -7.41 -16.81
C HIS A 181 -6.81 -8.85 -17.12
N PRO A 182 -8.12 -9.05 -17.40
CA PRO A 182 -8.74 -10.37 -17.43
C PRO A 182 -8.25 -11.26 -18.59
N HIS A 183 -7.73 -10.65 -19.66
CA HIS A 183 -7.27 -11.39 -20.86
C HIS A 183 -5.84 -11.90 -20.76
N THR A 184 -5.15 -11.63 -19.66
CA THR A 184 -3.82 -12.16 -19.41
C THR A 184 -3.91 -13.27 -18.38
N ASN A 185 -3.13 -14.31 -18.58
CA ASN A 185 -2.94 -15.39 -17.60
C ASN A 185 -2.11 -14.86 -16.39
N SER A 186 -2.54 -13.73 -15.82
CA SER A 186 -1.88 -13.11 -14.68
C SER A 186 -2.12 -13.97 -13.46
N GLY A 187 -1.06 -14.62 -13.00
CA GLY A 187 -1.06 -15.40 -11.77
C GLY A 187 -1.16 -14.54 -10.50
N PRO A 188 -0.99 -15.17 -9.33
CA PRO A 188 -1.05 -14.48 -8.05
C PRO A 188 0.03 -13.39 -7.90
N ARG A 189 -0.36 -12.28 -7.28
CA ARG A 189 0.50 -11.14 -6.96
C ARG A 189 0.22 -10.63 -5.56
N ILE A 190 1.27 -10.18 -4.89
CA ILE A 190 1.20 -9.47 -3.62
C ILE A 190 1.81 -8.09 -3.80
N SER A 191 1.19 -7.04 -3.25
CA SER A 191 1.85 -5.76 -3.06
C SER A 191 1.91 -5.38 -1.60
N ILE A 192 3.07 -4.88 -1.16
CA ILE A 192 3.33 -4.43 0.19
C ILE A 192 3.60 -2.93 0.11
N SER A 193 2.69 -2.13 0.65
CA SER A 193 2.78 -0.67 0.63
C SER A 193 3.19 -0.15 2.01
N PHE A 194 4.07 0.85 2.03
CA PHE A 194 4.64 1.45 3.23
C PHE A 194 4.32 2.94 3.27
N ARG A 195 3.89 3.42 4.45
CA ARG A 195 3.57 4.82 4.70
C ARG A 195 4.15 5.28 6.04
N LYS A 196 4.41 6.58 6.14
CA LYS A 196 4.90 7.24 7.36
C LYS A 196 3.75 8.02 7.99
N TYR A 197 3.30 7.59 9.15
CA TYR A 197 2.28 8.30 9.93
C TYR A 197 2.92 8.93 11.17
N ILE A 198 2.28 9.99 11.68
CA ILE A 198 2.74 10.68 12.89
C ILE A 198 2.70 9.71 14.06
N ASP A 199 3.82 9.57 14.76
CA ASP A 199 3.98 8.77 15.98
C ASP A 199 4.49 9.66 17.14
N LYS A 200 4.66 9.06 18.33
CA LYS A 200 5.11 9.80 19.53
C LYS A 200 6.47 10.51 19.38
N ASN A 201 7.30 10.06 18.46
CA ASN A 201 8.65 10.58 18.27
C ASN A 201 8.68 11.75 17.26
N HIS A 202 7.55 12.06 16.63
CA HIS A 202 7.40 13.20 15.74
C HIS A 202 6.76 14.36 16.49
N THR A 203 7.60 15.12 17.20
CA THR A 203 7.27 16.50 17.55
C THR A 203 7.58 17.36 16.33
N VAL A 204 6.57 18.01 15.78
CA VAL A 204 6.69 19.06 14.75
C VAL A 204 7.42 20.24 15.33
#